data_3bd5fcd464d69007eef154e265f45dfe
#
_entry.id   3bd5fcd464d69007eef154e265f45dfe
#
_cell.length_a   1.000
_cell.length_b   1.000
_cell.length_c   1.000
_cell.angle_alpha   90.00
_cell.angle_beta   90.00
_cell.angle_gamma   90.00
#
_symmetry.space_group_name_H-M   'P 1'
#
loop_
_entity.id
_entity.type
_entity.pdbx_description
1 polymer ?
#
loop_
_entity_poly.entity_id
_entity_poly.type
_entity_poly.pdbx_seq_one_letter_code
_entity_poly.pdbx_strand_id
1 'polypeptide(L)'
;EDCYAIPRYELFREGWKRLFGALTHTGLELTRFPQGTRKLFPMHLRIGEAIEALVAFHSPIAAHFTPGAGLGMMFTESEILVDLLLAARAAGIVALPVHDAVIVADGQQGPMATIMRDTFRAHVGIDGEVSVE
;
A
#
# COMPACT_ATOMS: atom_id res chain seq x y z
N GLU A 1 3.52 -11.67 6.35
CA GLU A 1 4.20 -10.98 7.49
C GLU A 1 3.63 -9.57 7.62
N ASP A 2 3.28 -9.11 8.82
CA ASP A 2 2.67 -7.79 9.01
C ASP A 2 3.73 -6.68 8.89
N CYS A 3 3.63 -5.86 7.85
CA CYS A 3 4.56 -4.76 7.55
C CYS A 3 4.60 -3.66 8.63
N TYR A 4 3.68 -3.68 9.58
CA TYR A 4 3.57 -2.66 10.63
C TYR A 4 3.83 -3.21 12.04
N ALA A 5 4.22 -4.47 12.16
CA ALA A 5 4.60 -5.10 13.44
C ALA A 5 6.06 -4.79 13.78
N ILE A 6 6.38 -3.54 14.05
CA ILE A 6 7.73 -3.10 14.38
C ILE A 6 8.16 -3.75 15.72
N PRO A 7 9.32 -4.44 15.78
CA PRO A 7 9.80 -5.11 16.99
C PRO A 7 9.83 -4.17 18.20
N ARG A 8 9.39 -4.64 19.36
CA ARG A 8 9.18 -3.93 20.63
C ARG A 8 7.99 -2.98 20.67
N TYR A 9 7.33 -2.74 19.52
CA TYR A 9 6.23 -1.77 19.41
C TYR A 9 5.02 -2.33 18.66
N GLU A 10 4.85 -3.65 18.66
CA GLU A 10 3.82 -4.36 17.88
C GLU A 10 2.39 -3.92 18.24
N LEU A 11 2.18 -3.50 19.51
CA LEU A 11 0.89 -2.99 19.98
C LEU A 11 0.49 -1.63 19.36
N PHE A 12 1.44 -0.94 18.72
CA PHE A 12 1.23 0.40 18.15
C PHE A 12 1.06 0.37 16.63
N ARG A 13 0.61 -0.74 16.08
CA ARG A 13 0.46 -1.01 14.65
C ARG A 13 -0.18 0.13 13.87
N GLU A 14 -1.28 0.70 14.37
CA GLU A 14 -1.97 1.82 13.71
C GLU A 14 -1.10 3.08 13.62
N GLY A 15 -0.31 3.35 14.64
CA GLY A 15 0.68 4.44 14.62
C GLY A 15 1.72 4.23 13.53
N TRP A 16 2.27 3.04 13.44
CA TRP A 16 3.28 2.69 12.43
C TRP A 16 2.73 2.77 11.01
N LYS A 17 1.51 2.28 10.77
CA LYS A 17 0.84 2.40 9.47
C LYS A 17 0.72 3.85 9.03
N ARG A 18 0.31 4.75 9.92
CA ARG A 18 0.18 6.18 9.62
C ARG A 18 1.53 6.86 9.42
N LEU A 19 2.54 6.50 10.19
CA LEU A 19 3.89 7.02 10.02
C LEU A 19 4.49 6.57 8.69
N PHE A 20 4.35 5.30 8.33
CA PHE A 20 4.75 4.76 7.03
C PHE A 20 4.13 5.54 5.87
N GLY A 21 2.81 5.74 5.89
CA GLY A 21 2.12 6.54 4.89
C GLY A 21 2.63 7.99 4.83
N ALA A 22 2.90 8.61 5.98
CA ALA A 22 3.46 9.96 5.99
C ALA A 22 4.85 10.02 5.35
N LEU A 23 5.74 9.06 5.65
CA LEU A 23 7.10 9.01 5.10
C LEU A 23 7.12 8.78 3.59
N THR A 24 6.18 8.02 3.03
CA THR A 24 6.07 7.85 1.57
C THR A 24 5.64 9.13 0.84
N HIS A 25 5.04 10.10 1.56
CA HIS A 25 4.61 11.38 0.98
C HIS A 25 5.62 12.51 1.25
N THR A 26 6.16 12.57 2.47
CA THR A 26 7.03 13.68 2.92
C THR A 26 8.51 13.34 2.95
N GLY A 27 8.89 12.07 2.79
CA GLY A 27 10.26 11.59 2.98
C GLY A 27 10.65 11.54 4.46
N LEU A 28 11.95 11.36 4.69
CA LEU A 28 12.52 11.17 6.04
C LEU A 28 12.69 12.47 6.85
N GLU A 29 12.41 13.63 6.27
CA GLU A 29 12.60 14.96 6.91
C GLU A 29 11.51 15.33 7.92
N LEU A 30 10.69 14.37 8.34
CA LEU A 30 9.60 14.59 9.27
C LEU A 30 10.16 14.93 10.67
N THR A 31 9.87 16.13 11.17
CA THR A 31 10.37 16.63 12.46
C THR A 31 9.42 16.40 13.63
N ARG A 32 8.18 15.98 13.33
CA ARG A 32 7.13 15.71 14.33
C ARG A 32 6.18 14.62 13.83
N PHE A 33 5.52 13.96 14.76
CA PHE A 33 4.50 12.98 14.40
C PHE A 33 3.39 13.62 13.55
N PRO A 34 2.85 12.90 12.54
CA PRO A 34 1.72 13.37 11.76
C PRO A 34 0.55 13.77 12.65
N GLN A 35 -0.26 14.72 12.20
CA GLN A 35 -1.37 15.25 12.99
C GLN A 35 -2.28 14.13 13.52
N GLY A 36 -2.58 14.17 14.82
CA GLY A 36 -3.46 13.19 15.47
C GLY A 36 -2.84 11.82 15.74
N THR A 37 -1.57 11.58 15.34
CA THR A 37 -0.94 10.26 15.50
C THR A 37 -0.10 10.12 16.77
N ARG A 38 0.30 11.21 17.42
CA ARG A 38 1.17 11.18 18.62
C ARG A 38 0.65 10.25 19.71
N LYS A 39 -0.67 10.22 19.94
CA LYS A 39 -1.35 9.37 20.92
C LYS A 39 -1.31 7.86 20.58
N LEU A 40 -0.94 7.51 19.36
CA LEU A 40 -0.81 6.14 18.86
C LEU A 40 0.60 5.57 19.07
N PHE A 41 1.46 6.29 19.82
CA PHE A 41 2.82 5.87 20.13
C PHE A 41 3.12 6.02 21.63
N PRO A 42 4.10 5.28 22.17
CA PRO A 42 4.55 5.47 23.55
C PRO A 42 4.97 6.92 23.80
N MET A 43 4.67 7.43 24.99
CA MET A 43 4.99 8.83 25.33
C MET A 43 6.50 9.16 25.28
N HIS A 44 7.36 8.19 25.56
CA HIS A 44 8.81 8.36 25.54
C HIS A 44 9.43 8.29 24.14
N LEU A 45 8.71 7.71 23.14
CA LEU A 45 9.25 7.55 21.79
C LEU A 45 9.28 8.91 21.06
N ARG A 46 10.45 9.28 20.57
CA ARG A 46 10.65 10.49 19.77
C ARG A 46 10.45 10.20 18.29
N ILE A 47 10.11 11.21 17.49
CA ILE A 47 9.88 11.04 16.06
C ILE A 47 11.13 10.49 15.33
N GLY A 48 12.33 10.98 15.64
CA GLY A 48 13.57 10.46 15.03
C GLY A 48 13.76 8.97 15.30
N GLU A 49 13.59 8.53 16.56
CA GLU A 49 13.70 7.12 16.94
C GLU A 49 12.64 6.26 16.25
N ALA A 50 11.42 6.80 16.07
CA ALA A 50 10.37 6.11 15.35
C ALA A 50 10.72 5.95 13.86
N ILE A 51 11.24 6.99 13.21
CA ILE A 51 11.68 6.92 11.82
C ILE A 51 12.83 5.91 11.68
N GLU A 52 13.82 5.96 12.53
CA GLU A 52 14.95 5.02 12.52
C GLU A 52 14.47 3.56 12.67
N ALA A 53 13.56 3.28 13.59
CA ALA A 53 13.01 1.95 13.80
C ALA A 53 12.25 1.45 12.57
N LEU A 54 11.43 2.32 11.95
CA LEU A 54 10.66 1.99 10.77
C LEU A 54 11.57 1.76 9.55
N VAL A 55 12.56 2.62 9.34
CA VAL A 55 13.55 2.50 8.25
C VAL A 55 14.38 1.22 8.42
N ALA A 56 14.81 0.91 9.63
CA ALA A 56 15.56 -0.34 9.91
C ALA A 56 14.72 -1.59 9.62
N PHE A 57 13.45 -1.58 10.00
CA PHE A 57 12.53 -2.68 9.74
C PHE A 57 12.24 -2.85 8.24
N HIS A 58 12.13 -1.74 7.51
CA HIS A 58 11.90 -1.71 6.07
C HIS A 58 13.18 -1.46 5.26
N SER A 59 14.33 -1.92 5.74
CA SER A 59 15.62 -1.65 5.09
C SER A 59 15.68 -1.93 3.58
N PRO A 60 15.02 -2.96 3.01
CA PRO A 60 15.04 -3.19 1.57
C PRO A 60 14.41 -2.07 0.72
N ILE A 61 13.48 -1.32 1.30
CA ILE A 61 12.77 -0.21 0.62
C ILE A 61 13.10 1.16 1.20
N ALA A 62 14.05 1.24 2.13
CA ALA A 62 14.39 2.49 2.83
C ALA A 62 14.75 3.65 1.89
N ALA A 63 15.38 3.36 0.76
CA ALA A 63 15.74 4.34 -0.26
C ALA A 63 14.53 4.97 -0.96
N HIS A 64 13.36 4.37 -0.84
CA HIS A 64 12.11 4.85 -1.46
C HIS A 64 11.27 5.74 -0.53
N PHE A 65 11.68 5.97 0.72
CA PHE A 65 11.06 6.98 1.57
C PHE A 65 11.51 8.39 1.15
N THR A 66 11.02 8.82 0.00
CA THR A 66 11.33 10.12 -0.61
C THR A 66 10.07 10.95 -0.78
N PRO A 67 10.18 12.29 -0.79
CA PRO A 67 9.03 13.14 -1.04
C PRO A 67 8.34 12.78 -2.36
N GLY A 68 7.05 12.54 -2.30
CA GLY A 68 6.22 12.21 -3.47
C GLY A 68 6.22 10.76 -3.92
N ALA A 69 6.96 9.86 -3.28
CA ALA A 69 6.95 8.43 -3.63
C ALA A 69 5.53 7.84 -3.55
N GLY A 70 4.75 8.23 -2.53
CA GLY A 70 3.35 7.81 -2.38
C GLY A 70 2.47 8.26 -3.56
N LEU A 71 2.68 9.45 -4.11
CA LEU A 71 1.95 9.93 -5.29
C LEU A 71 2.30 9.10 -6.53
N GLY A 72 3.57 8.72 -6.71
CA GLY A 72 3.99 7.82 -7.78
C GLY A 72 3.32 6.46 -7.69
N MET A 73 3.24 5.89 -6.48
CA MET A 73 2.53 4.62 -6.26
C MET A 73 1.03 4.73 -6.58
N MET A 74 0.36 5.79 -6.12
CA MET A 74 -1.05 6.04 -6.43
C MET A 74 -1.30 6.22 -7.93
N PHE A 75 -0.37 6.86 -8.64
CA PHE A 75 -0.45 6.99 -10.09
C PHE A 75 -0.36 5.62 -10.77
N THR A 76 0.63 4.80 -10.42
CA THR A 76 0.76 3.44 -10.95
C THR A 76 -0.46 2.57 -10.64
N GLU A 77 -1.00 2.66 -9.43
CA GLU A 77 -2.23 1.98 -9.02
C GLU A 77 -3.42 2.38 -9.91
N SER A 78 -3.55 3.67 -10.21
CA SER A 78 -4.62 4.16 -11.10
C SER A 78 -4.46 3.66 -12.54
N GLU A 79 -3.24 3.57 -13.07
CA GLU A 79 -2.98 2.99 -14.39
C GLU A 79 -3.32 1.50 -14.44
N ILE A 80 -2.92 0.73 -13.41
CA ILE A 80 -3.29 -0.68 -13.28
C ILE A 80 -4.81 -0.83 -13.31
N LEU A 81 -5.54 0.01 -12.56
CA LEU A 81 -7.00 -0.06 -12.50
C LEU A 81 -7.63 0.23 -13.86
N VAL A 82 -7.16 1.24 -14.59
CA VAL A 82 -7.67 1.56 -15.93
C VAL A 82 -7.47 0.39 -16.89
N ASP A 83 -6.26 -0.15 -16.97
CA ASP A 83 -5.94 -1.26 -17.87
C ASP A 83 -6.71 -2.54 -17.49
N LEU A 84 -6.87 -2.79 -16.22
CA LEU A 84 -7.69 -3.89 -15.70
C LEU A 84 -9.16 -3.77 -16.14
N LEU A 85 -9.76 -2.58 -16.04
CA LEU A 85 -11.14 -2.35 -16.47
C LEU A 85 -11.29 -2.47 -18.00
N LEU A 86 -10.29 -2.02 -18.76
CA LEU A 86 -10.27 -2.20 -20.21
C LEU A 86 -10.15 -3.67 -20.61
N ALA A 87 -9.30 -4.44 -19.93
CA ALA A 87 -9.16 -5.88 -20.14
C ALA A 87 -10.46 -6.65 -19.77
N ALA A 88 -11.08 -6.30 -18.64
CA ALA A 88 -12.37 -6.86 -18.23
C ALA A 88 -13.45 -6.60 -19.30
N ARG A 89 -13.56 -5.36 -19.78
CA ARG A 89 -14.47 -4.98 -20.86
C ARG A 89 -14.23 -5.79 -22.13
N ALA A 90 -12.96 -5.95 -22.54
CA ALA A 90 -12.60 -6.75 -23.72
C ALA A 90 -12.98 -8.22 -23.57
N ALA A 91 -12.98 -8.76 -22.34
CA ALA A 91 -13.42 -10.09 -22.00
C ALA A 91 -14.95 -10.20 -21.81
N GLY A 92 -15.70 -9.11 -21.97
CA GLY A 92 -17.16 -9.07 -21.76
C GLY A 92 -17.57 -9.12 -20.29
N ILE A 93 -16.66 -8.80 -19.36
CA ILE A 93 -16.89 -8.78 -17.92
C ILE A 93 -17.25 -7.35 -17.49
N VAL A 94 -18.41 -7.19 -16.85
CA VAL A 94 -18.77 -5.94 -16.18
C VAL A 94 -18.11 -5.93 -14.80
N ALA A 95 -17.22 -4.99 -14.58
CA ALA A 95 -16.42 -4.86 -13.38
C ALA A 95 -16.63 -3.48 -12.74
N LEU A 96 -16.96 -3.45 -11.44
CA LEU A 96 -17.16 -2.22 -10.67
C LEU A 96 -16.00 -2.07 -9.69
N PRO A 97 -15.13 -1.06 -9.86
CA PRO A 97 -14.01 -0.84 -8.96
C PRO A 97 -14.47 -0.27 -7.61
N VAL A 98 -13.92 -0.80 -6.52
CA VAL A 98 -14.13 -0.32 -5.15
C VAL A 98 -12.80 -0.37 -4.42
N HIS A 99 -12.13 0.76 -4.29
CA HIS A 99 -10.77 0.85 -3.74
C HIS A 99 -9.78 -0.08 -4.47
N ASP A 100 -9.18 -1.01 -3.75
CA ASP A 100 -8.25 -2.05 -4.24
C ASP A 100 -8.95 -3.36 -4.65
N ALA A 101 -10.28 -3.36 -4.75
CA ALA A 101 -11.10 -4.50 -5.11
C ALA A 101 -11.96 -4.23 -6.36
N VAL A 102 -12.48 -5.30 -6.94
CA VAL A 102 -13.41 -5.23 -8.07
C VAL A 102 -14.59 -6.14 -7.82
N ILE A 103 -15.80 -5.62 -7.97
CA ILE A 103 -17.03 -6.39 -7.87
C ILE A 103 -17.42 -6.83 -9.28
N VAL A 104 -17.68 -8.12 -9.45
CA VAL A 104 -18.15 -8.72 -10.71
C VAL A 104 -19.38 -9.59 -10.47
N ALA A 105 -20.09 -9.95 -11.54
CA ALA A 105 -21.20 -10.88 -11.46
C ALA A 105 -20.73 -12.27 -11.03
N ASP A 106 -21.62 -13.01 -10.38
CA ASP A 106 -21.37 -14.40 -9.98
C ASP A 106 -20.92 -15.26 -11.18
N GLY A 107 -19.92 -16.10 -10.94
CA GLY A 107 -19.28 -16.93 -11.97
C GLY A 107 -18.19 -16.21 -12.77
N GLN A 108 -17.98 -14.90 -12.59
CA GLN A 108 -16.92 -14.13 -13.29
C GLN A 108 -15.66 -13.94 -12.43
N GLN A 109 -15.65 -14.39 -11.17
CA GLN A 109 -14.55 -14.17 -10.22
C GLN A 109 -13.23 -14.78 -10.70
N GLY A 110 -13.27 -16.02 -11.24
CA GLY A 110 -12.06 -16.70 -11.73
C GLY A 110 -11.40 -15.99 -12.91
N PRO A 111 -12.13 -15.71 -14.00
CA PRO A 111 -11.64 -14.91 -15.12
C PRO A 111 -11.13 -13.53 -14.68
N MET A 112 -11.86 -12.85 -13.80
CA MET A 112 -11.47 -11.53 -13.30
C MET A 112 -10.18 -11.58 -12.47
N ALA A 113 -10.04 -12.57 -11.59
CA ALA A 113 -8.81 -12.76 -10.80
C ALA A 113 -7.59 -13.01 -11.71
N THR A 114 -7.77 -13.68 -12.83
CA THR A 114 -6.70 -13.86 -13.84
C THR A 114 -6.32 -12.51 -14.46
N ILE A 115 -7.30 -11.74 -14.91
CA ILE A 115 -7.08 -10.40 -15.48
C ILE A 115 -6.34 -9.50 -14.47
N MET A 116 -6.76 -9.52 -13.19
CA MET A 116 -6.11 -8.73 -12.13
C MET A 116 -4.63 -9.10 -11.97
N ARG A 117 -4.30 -10.39 -11.89
CA ARG A 117 -2.90 -10.85 -11.77
C ARG A 117 -2.06 -10.49 -12.98
N ASP A 118 -2.59 -10.71 -14.19
CA ASP A 118 -1.86 -10.45 -15.43
C ASP A 118 -1.60 -8.96 -15.62
N THR A 119 -2.60 -8.11 -15.36
CA THR A 119 -2.45 -6.65 -15.43
C THR A 119 -1.46 -6.15 -14.38
N PHE A 120 -1.57 -6.62 -13.14
CA PHE A 120 -0.62 -6.25 -12.09
C PHE A 120 0.81 -6.65 -12.45
N ARG A 121 1.02 -7.88 -12.93
CA ARG A 121 2.34 -8.36 -13.38
C ARG A 121 2.89 -7.53 -14.53
N ALA A 122 2.05 -7.11 -15.48
CA ALA A 122 2.48 -6.30 -16.61
C ALA A 122 3.01 -4.93 -16.17
N HIS A 123 2.43 -4.32 -15.14
CA HIS A 123 2.86 -3.02 -14.61
C HIS A 123 4.01 -3.11 -13.61
N VAL A 124 4.00 -4.11 -12.74
CA VAL A 124 4.89 -4.18 -11.57
C VAL A 124 6.05 -5.17 -11.78
N GLY A 125 5.91 -6.13 -12.71
CA GLY A 125 6.94 -7.12 -13.03
C GLY A 125 7.00 -8.32 -12.08
N ILE A 126 6.13 -8.37 -11.06
CA ILE A 126 6.02 -9.48 -10.09
C ILE A 126 4.57 -9.96 -9.98
N ASP A 127 4.38 -11.15 -9.44
CA ASP A 127 3.05 -11.70 -9.18
C ASP A 127 2.36 -10.98 -8.01
N GLY A 128 1.13 -10.55 -8.24
CA GLY A 128 0.24 -10.03 -7.19
C GLY A 128 -0.61 -11.13 -6.58
N GLU A 129 -0.95 -10.98 -5.31
CA GLU A 129 -1.94 -11.83 -4.63
C GLU A 129 -3.34 -11.25 -4.86
N VAL A 130 -4.26 -12.10 -5.30
CA VAL A 130 -5.68 -11.75 -5.48
C VAL A 130 -6.52 -12.72 -4.66
N SER A 131 -7.24 -12.20 -3.67
CA SER A 131 -8.24 -12.93 -2.91
C SER A 131 -9.61 -12.84 -3.60
N VAL A 132 -10.41 -13.88 -3.47
CA VAL A 132 -11.78 -13.94 -3.98
C VAL A 132 -12.70 -14.18 -2.79
N GLU A 133 -13.69 -13.32 -2.61
CA GLU A 133 -14.71 -13.39 -1.55
C GLU A 133 -16.08 -13.75 -2.15
#